data_1f5dc60de4465b8bb7ba4e7a244063a5
#
_entry.id   1f5dc60de4465b8bb7ba4e7a244063a5
#
_cell.length_a   1.000
_cell.length_b   1.000
_cell.length_c   1.000
_cell.angle_alpha   90.00
_cell.angle_beta   90.00
_cell.angle_gamma   90.00
#
_symmetry.space_group_name_H-M   'P 1'
#
loop_
_entity.id
_entity.type
_entity.pdbx_description
1 polymer ?
#
loop_
_entity_poly.entity_id
_entity_poly.type
_entity_poly.pdbx_seq_one_letter_code
_entity_poly.pdbx_strand_id
1 'polypeptide(L)'
;MLSFFKHSYLAQHLVIVMMALVLWMPAFITKSAFIPGESTTPLYNVIISIFDFSPLLINALAFAVYLTCIFLFNSVLLANRLVTKNNTVGALTFGLMMCFAPQLHSCYPFIFACPFILMAMHTLFLIYQTDNPENYMMNIGYFIAIASLFYYPSVFLMAWVLI
;
A
#
# COMPACT_ATOMS: atom_id res chain seq x y z
N MET A 1 25.47 -6.71 1.17
CA MET A 1 24.05 -7.10 1.31
C MET A 1 23.13 -6.44 0.25
N LEU A 2 23.22 -5.13 0.02
CA LEU A 2 22.38 -4.45 -0.99
C LEU A 2 22.62 -4.92 -2.44
N SER A 3 23.79 -5.46 -2.77
CA SER A 3 24.08 -6.00 -4.11
C SER A 3 23.20 -7.19 -4.49
N PHE A 4 22.74 -7.96 -3.49
CA PHE A 4 21.83 -9.09 -3.70
C PHE A 4 20.47 -8.61 -4.24
N PHE A 5 19.96 -7.46 -3.79
CA PHE A 5 18.68 -6.89 -4.20
C PHE A 5 18.71 -6.10 -5.52
N LYS A 6 19.88 -6.01 -6.18
CA LYS A 6 20.03 -5.34 -7.48
C LYS A 6 19.64 -6.23 -8.68
N HIS A 7 19.42 -7.51 -8.48
CA HIS A 7 19.01 -8.45 -9.51
C HIS A 7 17.67 -9.05 -9.10
N SER A 8 16.68 -9.10 -9.99
CA SER A 8 15.36 -9.68 -9.71
C SER A 8 15.40 -11.20 -9.76
N TYR A 9 15.88 -11.83 -8.71
CA TYR A 9 15.78 -13.27 -8.55
C TYR A 9 14.54 -13.61 -7.72
N LEU A 10 13.94 -14.73 -8.00
CA LEU A 10 12.78 -15.26 -7.25
C LEU A 10 13.08 -15.34 -5.75
N ALA A 11 14.35 -15.62 -5.40
CA ALA A 11 14.83 -15.63 -4.02
C ALA A 11 14.67 -14.29 -3.30
N GLN A 12 14.77 -13.16 -3.99
CA GLN A 12 14.62 -11.84 -3.36
C GLN A 12 13.18 -11.54 -2.96
N HIS A 13 12.23 -11.90 -3.83
CA HIS A 13 10.80 -11.78 -3.52
C HIS A 13 10.44 -12.64 -2.32
N LEU A 14 10.99 -13.86 -2.24
CA LEU A 14 10.80 -14.75 -1.12
C LEU A 14 11.38 -14.17 0.18
N VAL A 15 12.58 -13.58 0.13
CA VAL A 15 13.17 -12.91 1.30
C VAL A 15 12.32 -11.73 1.76
N ILE A 16 11.79 -10.91 0.84
CA ILE A 16 10.92 -9.79 1.17
C ILE A 16 9.64 -10.29 1.86
N VAL A 17 9.00 -11.34 1.33
CA VAL A 17 7.80 -11.94 1.92
C VAL A 17 8.09 -12.52 3.30
N MET A 18 9.20 -13.23 3.47
CA MET A 18 9.60 -13.79 4.76
C MET A 18 9.89 -12.69 5.79
N MET A 19 10.57 -11.63 5.39
CA MET A 19 10.80 -10.47 6.23
C MET A 19 9.49 -9.80 6.64
N ALA A 20 8.58 -9.61 5.69
CA ALA A 20 7.24 -9.06 5.95
C ALA A 20 6.46 -9.92 6.95
N LEU A 21 6.51 -11.26 6.81
CA LEU A 21 5.89 -12.20 7.73
C LEU A 21 6.45 -12.07 9.15
N VAL A 22 7.77 -12.03 9.29
CA VAL A 22 8.43 -11.88 10.60
C VAL A 22 8.02 -10.56 11.27
N LEU A 23 7.97 -9.46 10.51
CA LEU A 23 7.58 -8.15 11.03
C LEU A 23 6.09 -8.09 11.42
N TRP A 24 5.22 -8.86 10.73
CA TRP A 24 3.79 -8.93 11.05
C TRP A 24 3.43 -9.98 12.11
N MET A 25 4.38 -10.82 12.53
CA MET A 25 4.15 -11.86 13.52
C MET A 25 3.51 -11.34 14.83
N PRO A 26 3.92 -10.19 15.39
CA PRO A 26 3.26 -9.61 16.56
C PRO A 26 1.76 -9.38 16.37
N ALA A 27 1.33 -8.90 15.19
CA ALA A 27 -0.09 -8.63 14.89
C ALA A 27 -0.95 -9.91 14.89
N PHE A 28 -0.37 -11.04 14.46
CA PHE A 28 -1.05 -12.33 14.50
C PHE A 28 -1.12 -12.91 15.91
N ILE A 29 -0.08 -12.70 16.75
CA ILE A 29 -0.01 -13.23 18.11
C ILE A 29 -0.90 -12.43 19.05
N THR A 30 -0.83 -11.10 18.99
CA THR A 30 -1.56 -10.20 19.92
C THR A 30 -3.05 -10.14 19.61
N LYS A 31 -3.48 -10.65 18.44
CA LYS A 31 -4.87 -10.55 17.96
C LYS A 31 -5.47 -9.14 18.15
N SER A 32 -4.61 -8.13 18.09
CA SER A 32 -5.05 -6.75 18.25
C SER A 32 -5.96 -6.39 17.08
N ALA A 33 -7.27 -6.58 17.30
CA ALA A 33 -8.25 -5.98 16.43
C ALA A 33 -8.13 -4.46 16.60
N PHE A 34 -8.04 -3.74 15.50
CA PHE A 34 -8.16 -2.29 15.54
C PHE A 34 -9.53 -1.96 16.16
N ILE A 35 -9.52 -1.26 17.30
CA ILE A 35 -10.74 -0.71 17.88
C ILE A 35 -11.09 0.51 17.04
N PRO A 36 -12.20 0.51 16.30
CA PRO A 36 -12.60 1.65 15.50
C PRO A 36 -12.77 2.86 16.40
N GLY A 37 -11.92 3.88 16.21
CA GLY A 37 -12.15 5.19 16.80
C GLY A 37 -13.34 5.89 16.13
N GLU A 38 -13.73 7.06 16.64
CA GLU A 38 -14.89 7.83 16.16
C GLU A 38 -14.83 8.27 14.68
N SER A 39 -13.70 8.06 13.98
CA SER A 39 -13.44 8.45 12.60
C SER A 39 -13.43 7.27 11.63
N THR A 40 -14.39 6.38 11.70
CA THR A 40 -14.46 5.24 10.78
C THR A 40 -15.08 5.65 9.44
N THR A 41 -14.37 5.30 8.37
CA THR A 41 -14.81 5.58 7.00
C THR A 41 -15.80 4.52 6.51
N PRO A 42 -16.72 4.85 5.59
CA PRO A 42 -17.83 3.96 5.21
C PRO A 42 -17.36 2.61 4.65
N LEU A 43 -16.37 2.60 3.73
CA LEU A 43 -15.89 1.35 3.14
C LEU A 43 -15.12 0.48 4.14
N TYR A 44 -14.37 1.10 5.03
CA TYR A 44 -13.66 0.36 6.07
C TYR A 44 -14.63 -0.35 7.03
N ASN A 45 -15.73 0.34 7.41
CA ASN A 45 -16.78 -0.27 8.24
C ASN A 45 -17.45 -1.47 7.57
N VAL A 46 -17.66 -1.41 6.24
CA VAL A 46 -18.19 -2.55 5.48
C VAL A 46 -17.23 -3.74 5.56
N ILE A 47 -15.93 -3.51 5.39
CA ILE A 47 -14.94 -4.61 5.50
C ILE A 47 -14.97 -5.22 6.90
N ILE A 48 -14.95 -4.39 7.95
CA ILE A 48 -15.01 -4.91 9.33
C ILE A 48 -16.28 -5.71 9.55
N SER A 49 -17.45 -5.21 9.14
CA SER A 49 -18.73 -5.90 9.36
C SER A 49 -18.80 -7.27 8.65
N ILE A 50 -18.13 -7.42 7.52
CA ILE A 50 -18.06 -8.71 6.79
C ILE A 50 -17.14 -9.72 7.52
N PHE A 51 -16.06 -9.23 8.12
CA PHE A 51 -15.01 -10.08 8.72
C PHE A 51 -15.02 -10.10 10.25
N ASP A 52 -16.06 -9.53 10.89
CA ASP A 52 -16.19 -9.39 12.35
C ASP A 52 -16.12 -10.74 13.10
N PHE A 53 -16.39 -11.85 12.40
CA PHE A 53 -16.37 -13.21 12.96
C PHE A 53 -14.98 -13.73 13.30
N SER A 54 -13.89 -13.15 12.75
CA SER A 54 -12.54 -13.68 12.97
C SER A 54 -11.46 -12.61 12.85
N PRO A 55 -10.87 -12.16 13.96
CA PRO A 55 -9.76 -11.18 13.95
C PRO A 55 -8.54 -11.69 13.18
N LEU A 56 -8.37 -13.00 13.08
CA LEU A 56 -7.28 -13.60 12.31
C LEU A 56 -7.47 -13.40 10.81
N LEU A 57 -8.70 -13.51 10.30
CA LEU A 57 -9.01 -13.29 8.89
C LEU A 57 -8.80 -11.82 8.49
N ILE A 58 -9.21 -10.88 9.34
CA ILE A 58 -8.98 -9.45 9.11
C ILE A 58 -7.48 -9.14 9.03
N ASN A 59 -6.69 -9.66 9.96
CA ASN A 59 -5.23 -9.46 9.95
C ASN A 59 -4.58 -10.13 8.73
N ALA A 60 -5.05 -11.30 8.32
CA ALA A 60 -4.57 -11.97 7.10
C ALA A 60 -4.90 -11.17 5.84
N LEU A 61 -6.10 -10.58 5.76
CA LEU A 61 -6.50 -9.70 4.66
C LEU A 61 -5.62 -8.45 4.62
N ALA A 62 -5.43 -7.79 5.78
CA ALA A 62 -4.57 -6.61 5.88
C ALA A 62 -3.13 -6.93 5.49
N PHE A 63 -2.61 -8.09 5.88
CA PHE A 63 -1.28 -8.57 5.47
C PHE A 63 -1.20 -8.82 3.95
N ALA A 64 -2.23 -9.41 3.34
CA ALA A 64 -2.27 -9.61 1.90
C ALA A 64 -2.27 -8.28 1.13
N VAL A 65 -3.03 -7.29 1.60
CA VAL A 65 -3.04 -5.94 1.03
C VAL A 65 -1.67 -5.27 1.23
N TYR A 66 -1.05 -5.42 2.40
CA TYR A 66 0.29 -4.89 2.66
C TYR A 66 1.34 -5.48 1.70
N LEU A 67 1.34 -6.79 1.46
CA LEU A 67 2.20 -7.42 0.46
C LEU A 67 1.94 -6.86 -0.95
N THR A 68 0.67 -6.69 -1.31
CA THR A 68 0.28 -6.09 -2.59
C THR A 68 0.87 -4.68 -2.72
N CYS A 69 0.82 -3.86 -1.68
CA CYS A 69 1.41 -2.52 -1.67
C CYS A 69 2.93 -2.54 -1.88
N ILE A 70 3.65 -3.47 -1.24
CA ILE A 70 5.10 -3.62 -1.41
C ILE A 70 5.46 -3.88 -2.87
N PHE A 71 4.79 -4.86 -3.50
CA PHE A 71 5.08 -5.22 -4.89
C PHE A 71 4.58 -4.15 -5.87
N LEU A 72 3.45 -3.53 -5.58
CA LEU A 72 2.90 -2.46 -6.39
C LEU A 72 3.82 -1.23 -6.38
N PHE A 73 4.35 -0.85 -5.22
CA PHE A 73 5.32 0.24 -5.11
C PHE A 73 6.57 -0.03 -5.95
N ASN A 74 7.12 -1.24 -5.86
CA ASN A 74 8.26 -1.61 -6.68
C ASN A 74 7.95 -1.57 -8.17
N SER A 75 6.76 -2.03 -8.57
CA SER A 75 6.29 -1.98 -9.95
C SER A 75 6.18 -0.53 -10.46
N VAL A 76 5.65 0.38 -9.63
CA VAL A 76 5.55 1.81 -9.93
C VAL A 76 6.94 2.42 -10.18
N LEU A 77 7.92 2.10 -9.31
CA LEU A 77 9.29 2.59 -9.48
C LEU A 77 9.95 2.09 -10.77
N LEU A 78 9.74 0.82 -11.10
CA LEU A 78 10.29 0.20 -12.32
C LEU A 78 9.62 0.73 -13.58
N ALA A 79 8.29 0.83 -13.59
CA ALA A 79 7.51 1.31 -14.73
C ALA A 79 7.86 2.76 -15.08
N ASN A 80 8.08 3.60 -14.07
CA ASN A 80 8.44 5.01 -14.27
C ASN A 80 9.96 5.24 -14.40
N ARG A 81 10.76 4.19 -14.53
CA ARG A 81 12.22 4.24 -14.70
C ARG A 81 12.95 5.01 -13.59
N LEU A 82 12.36 5.10 -12.41
CA LEU A 82 12.96 5.76 -11.25
C LEU A 82 14.11 4.93 -10.65
N VAL A 83 14.10 3.63 -10.96
CA VAL A 83 15.12 2.67 -10.51
C VAL A 83 15.56 1.83 -11.70
N THR A 84 16.82 1.35 -11.68
CA THR A 84 17.36 0.44 -12.71
C THR A 84 16.55 -0.85 -12.79
N LYS A 85 16.42 -1.40 -14.01
CA LYS A 85 15.74 -2.68 -14.25
C LYS A 85 16.26 -3.76 -13.28
N ASN A 86 15.35 -4.60 -12.82
CA ASN A 86 15.63 -5.73 -11.93
C ASN A 86 16.09 -5.35 -10.50
N ASN A 87 15.62 -4.22 -9.97
CA ASN A 87 15.93 -3.80 -8.62
C ASN A 87 14.72 -3.98 -7.71
N THR A 88 14.87 -4.71 -6.62
CA THR A 88 13.84 -4.95 -5.58
C THR A 88 14.09 -4.15 -4.30
N VAL A 89 15.09 -3.25 -4.30
CA VAL A 89 15.41 -2.39 -3.15
C VAL A 89 14.21 -1.51 -2.80
N GLY A 90 13.44 -1.02 -3.80
CA GLY A 90 12.24 -0.26 -3.58
C GLY A 90 11.19 -1.01 -2.75
N ALA A 91 10.94 -2.28 -3.07
CA ALA A 91 10.03 -3.13 -2.31
C ALA A 91 10.50 -3.30 -0.86
N LEU A 92 11.79 -3.55 -0.66
CA LEU A 92 12.39 -3.73 0.66
C LEU A 92 12.30 -2.46 1.51
N THR A 93 12.68 -1.31 0.96
CA THR A 93 12.64 -0.02 1.68
C THR A 93 11.23 0.36 2.04
N PHE A 94 10.27 0.22 1.12
CA PHE A 94 8.88 0.52 1.37
C PHE A 94 8.29 -0.39 2.45
N GLY A 95 8.56 -1.71 2.38
CA GLY A 95 8.12 -2.66 3.38
C GLY A 95 8.67 -2.34 4.77
N LEU A 96 9.95 -2.00 4.87
CA LEU A 96 10.55 -1.58 6.15
C LEU A 96 9.93 -0.28 6.66
N MET A 97 9.78 0.74 5.82
CA MET A 97 9.20 2.04 6.20
C MET A 97 7.79 1.89 6.75
N MET A 98 6.96 1.07 6.12
CA MET A 98 5.61 0.79 6.61
C MET A 98 5.61 0.09 7.97
N CYS A 99 6.62 -0.71 8.27
CA CYS A 99 6.73 -1.40 9.57
C CYS A 99 7.20 -0.48 10.72
N PHE A 100 7.80 0.67 10.43
CA PHE A 100 8.17 1.64 11.49
C PHE A 100 6.98 2.30 12.17
N ALA A 101 5.79 2.28 11.55
CA ALA A 101 4.57 2.77 12.16
C ALA A 101 3.85 1.61 12.87
N PRO A 102 3.92 1.48 14.21
CA PRO A 102 3.34 0.34 14.94
C PRO A 102 1.82 0.22 14.74
N GLN A 103 1.16 1.31 14.42
CA GLN A 103 -0.27 1.33 14.09
C GLN A 103 -0.59 0.55 12.80
N LEU A 104 0.37 0.39 11.89
CA LEU A 104 0.19 -0.32 10.62
C LEU A 104 0.36 -1.84 10.74
N HIS A 105 0.75 -2.36 11.91
CA HIS A 105 0.76 -3.80 12.19
C HIS A 105 -0.61 -4.37 12.62
N SER A 106 -1.65 -3.59 12.49
CA SER A 106 -3.03 -3.99 12.71
C SER A 106 -3.86 -3.65 11.47
N CYS A 107 -5.10 -4.10 11.43
CA CYS A 107 -6.03 -3.76 10.37
C CYS A 107 -6.37 -2.25 10.40
N TYR A 108 -5.44 -1.40 9.99
CA TYR A 108 -5.61 0.06 9.98
C TYR A 108 -6.17 0.52 8.63
N PRO A 109 -7.12 1.49 8.59
CA PRO A 109 -7.77 1.94 7.35
C PRO A 109 -6.81 2.37 6.25
N PHE A 110 -5.68 2.97 6.62
CA PHE A 110 -4.66 3.42 5.69
C PHE A 110 -4.08 2.29 4.82
N ILE A 111 -3.98 1.06 5.34
CA ILE A 111 -3.46 -0.08 4.57
C ILE A 111 -4.32 -0.34 3.34
N PHE A 112 -5.65 -0.22 3.49
CA PHE A 112 -6.59 -0.41 2.38
C PHE A 112 -6.63 0.77 1.41
N ALA A 113 -6.34 1.99 1.87
CA ALA A 113 -6.21 3.16 1.02
C ALA A 113 -4.89 3.15 0.22
N CYS A 114 -3.83 2.57 0.77
CA CYS A 114 -2.47 2.61 0.22
C CYS A 114 -2.36 2.15 -1.25
N PRO A 115 -2.95 1.01 -1.68
CA PRO A 115 -2.84 0.58 -3.08
C PRO A 115 -3.46 1.60 -4.05
N PHE A 116 -4.54 2.27 -3.68
CA PHE A 116 -5.17 3.30 -4.51
C PHE A 116 -4.31 4.56 -4.57
N ILE A 117 -3.69 4.95 -3.47
CA ILE A 117 -2.72 6.06 -3.44
C ILE A 117 -1.53 5.75 -4.36
N LEU A 118 -0.99 4.53 -4.32
CA LEU A 118 0.10 4.11 -5.20
C LEU A 118 -0.30 4.10 -6.67
N MET A 119 -1.53 3.69 -7.00
CA MET A 119 -2.07 3.75 -8.36
C MET A 119 -2.27 5.20 -8.82
N ALA A 120 -2.73 6.09 -7.96
CA ALA A 120 -2.83 7.52 -8.25
C ALA A 120 -1.45 8.12 -8.55
N MET A 121 -0.43 7.79 -7.73
CA MET A 121 0.96 8.21 -7.99
C MET A 121 1.51 7.66 -9.31
N HIS A 122 1.25 6.39 -9.60
CA HIS A 122 1.66 5.80 -10.88
C HIS A 122 1.06 6.56 -12.06
N THR A 123 -0.24 6.82 -12.01
CA THR A 123 -0.96 7.55 -13.06
C THR A 123 -0.46 8.99 -13.20
N LEU A 124 -0.08 9.63 -12.08
CA LEU A 124 0.52 10.96 -12.08
C LEU A 124 1.86 10.99 -12.85
N PHE A 125 2.71 9.99 -12.65
CA PHE A 125 3.97 9.89 -13.41
C PHE A 125 3.75 9.67 -14.91
N LEU A 126 2.66 9.00 -15.30
CA LEU A 126 2.31 8.78 -16.71
C LEU A 126 1.87 10.07 -17.40
N ILE A 127 1.31 11.05 -16.68
CA ILE A 127 0.92 12.35 -17.25
C ILE A 127 2.13 13.04 -17.91
N TYR A 128 3.29 13.00 -17.26
CA TYR A 128 4.51 13.62 -17.80
C TYR A 128 5.05 12.93 -19.05
N GLN A 129 4.54 11.77 -19.41
CA GLN A 129 5.00 10.97 -20.54
C GLN A 129 4.01 10.94 -21.70
N THR A 130 2.85 11.65 -21.59
CA THR A 130 1.72 11.51 -22.53
C THR A 130 1.24 12.88 -23.01
N ASP A 131 0.88 12.95 -24.30
CA ASP A 131 0.35 14.17 -24.94
C ASP A 131 -1.11 14.48 -24.56
N ASN A 132 -1.86 13.48 -24.04
CA ASN A 132 -3.27 13.63 -23.65
C ASN A 132 -3.46 13.40 -22.14
N PRO A 133 -3.27 14.40 -21.29
CA PRO A 133 -3.30 14.26 -19.82
C PRO A 133 -4.71 14.09 -19.23
N GLU A 134 -5.77 14.47 -19.96
CA GLU A 134 -7.14 14.56 -19.43
C GLU A 134 -7.66 13.25 -18.84
N ASN A 135 -7.49 12.14 -19.57
CA ASN A 135 -7.93 10.82 -19.11
C ASN A 135 -7.17 10.36 -17.86
N TYR A 136 -5.89 10.71 -17.75
CA TYR A 136 -5.07 10.36 -16.60
C TYR A 136 -5.44 11.20 -15.37
N MET A 137 -5.79 12.46 -15.54
CA MET A 137 -6.29 13.32 -14.44
C MET A 137 -7.59 12.78 -13.85
N MET A 138 -8.54 12.34 -14.71
CA MET A 138 -9.76 11.67 -14.23
C MET A 138 -9.46 10.41 -13.42
N ASN A 139 -8.54 9.58 -13.90
CA ASN A 139 -8.15 8.35 -13.20
C ASN A 139 -7.51 8.64 -11.84
N ILE A 140 -6.66 9.67 -11.73
CA ILE A 140 -6.07 10.09 -10.46
C ILE A 140 -7.16 10.50 -9.48
N GLY A 141 -8.10 11.36 -9.92
CA GLY A 141 -9.24 11.78 -9.10
C GLY A 141 -10.07 10.59 -8.61
N TYR A 142 -10.31 9.62 -9.48
CA TYR A 142 -11.02 8.39 -9.13
C TYR A 142 -10.28 7.56 -8.06
N PHE A 143 -8.97 7.34 -8.22
CA PHE A 143 -8.19 6.60 -7.23
C PHE A 143 -8.12 7.31 -5.87
N ILE A 144 -7.95 8.64 -5.87
CA ILE A 144 -7.95 9.41 -4.62
C ILE A 144 -9.33 9.37 -3.97
N ALA A 145 -10.42 9.46 -4.74
CA ALA A 145 -11.77 9.34 -4.21
C ALA A 145 -12.00 7.98 -3.53
N ILE A 146 -11.59 6.88 -4.16
CA ILE A 146 -11.68 5.54 -3.54
C ILE A 146 -10.80 5.48 -2.28
N ALA A 147 -9.56 5.96 -2.33
CA ALA A 147 -8.67 5.98 -1.19
C ALA A 147 -9.27 6.75 -0.01
N SER A 148 -9.99 7.85 -0.27
CA SER A 148 -10.63 8.67 0.75
C SER A 148 -11.80 7.97 1.45
N LEU A 149 -12.47 7.04 0.76
CA LEU A 149 -13.53 6.21 1.36
C LEU A 149 -12.97 5.18 2.36
N PHE A 150 -11.68 4.82 2.25
CA PHE A 150 -10.98 3.99 3.23
C PHE A 150 -10.27 4.81 4.30
N TYR A 151 -9.70 5.96 3.92
CA TYR A 151 -8.91 6.80 4.80
C TYR A 151 -9.10 8.28 4.44
N TYR A 152 -9.93 8.97 5.21
CA TYR A 152 -10.35 10.35 4.92
C TYR A 152 -9.19 11.33 4.65
N PRO A 153 -8.06 11.31 5.38
CA PRO A 153 -6.94 12.22 5.11
C PRO A 153 -6.35 12.11 3.70
N SER A 154 -6.61 11.03 2.96
CA SER A 154 -6.13 10.90 1.57
C SER A 154 -6.74 11.92 0.61
N VAL A 155 -7.86 12.60 0.99
CA VAL A 155 -8.43 13.73 0.24
C VAL A 155 -7.41 14.86 0.04
N PHE A 156 -6.53 15.09 1.02
CA PHE A 156 -5.51 16.14 0.91
C PHE A 156 -4.51 15.91 -0.23
N LEU A 157 -4.36 14.66 -0.69
CA LEU A 157 -3.55 14.37 -1.87
C LEU A 157 -4.12 15.00 -3.14
N MET A 158 -5.44 15.27 -3.19
CA MET A 158 -6.05 15.95 -4.32
C MET A 158 -5.54 17.39 -4.46
N ALA A 159 -5.32 18.08 -3.35
CA ALA A 159 -4.72 19.42 -3.37
C ALA A 159 -3.29 19.40 -3.93
N TRP A 160 -2.53 18.35 -3.63
CA TRP A 160 -1.17 18.17 -4.15
C TRP A 160 -1.13 17.87 -5.66
N VAL A 161 -2.14 17.17 -6.18
CA VAL A 161 -2.24 16.86 -7.62
C VAL A 161 -2.66 18.09 -8.44
N LEU A 162 -3.38 19.04 -7.84
CA LEU A 162 -3.86 20.26 -8.51
C LEU A 162 -2.81 21.39 -8.58
N ILE A 163 -1.68 21.26 -7.87
CA ILE A 163 -0.55 22.21 -7.90
C ILE A 163 0.47 21.79 -8.94
#